data_81c5e3cd5e87a22f39a535818b84b245
#
_entry.id   81c5e3cd5e87a22f39a535818b84b245
#
_cell.length_a   1.000
_cell.length_b   1.000
_cell.length_c   1.000
_cell.angle_alpha   90.00
_cell.angle_beta   90.00
_cell.angle_gamma   90.00
#
_symmetry.space_group_name_H-M   'P 1'
#
loop_
_entity.id
_entity.type
_entity.pdbx_description
1 polymer ?
#
loop_
_entity_poly.entity_id
_entity_poly.type
_entity_poly.pdbx_seq_one_letter_code
_entity_poly.pdbx_strand_id
1 'polypeptide(L)'
;MAKKKTAAITGVGAYLPDYILDNIELSQMVDTSDEWIMSRIGIKTRHILKGEGLGTSFMGEKAVLDLLEKTNTDPMDIEMVICATVTPDMFFPSTANLICYKTGMKQAFGFDLSAACSGFLFALNTASKYIEAGTHKKMMYAE
;
A
#
# COMPACT_ATOMS: atom_id res chain seq x y z
N MET A 1 -14.96 22.13 -26.55
CA MET A 1 -13.77 21.41 -26.07
C MET A 1 -14.19 20.53 -24.90
N ALA A 2 -13.92 19.22 -24.94
CA ALA A 2 -14.21 18.35 -23.81
C ALA A 2 -13.35 18.79 -22.61
N LYS A 3 -13.97 18.92 -21.42
CA LYS A 3 -13.28 19.30 -20.19
C LYS A 3 -12.22 18.22 -19.87
N LYS A 4 -10.96 18.59 -19.78
CA LYS A 4 -9.88 17.65 -19.42
C LYS A 4 -10.15 17.11 -18.02
N LYS A 5 -10.28 15.78 -17.90
CA LYS A 5 -10.37 15.12 -16.59
C LYS A 5 -8.97 15.11 -15.96
N THR A 6 -8.92 15.30 -14.66
CA THR A 6 -7.70 15.20 -13.85
C THR A 6 -7.96 14.31 -12.65
N ALA A 7 -6.96 13.55 -12.25
CA ALA A 7 -7.02 12.79 -11.00
C ALA A 7 -6.68 13.69 -9.80
N ALA A 8 -7.25 13.36 -8.65
CA ALA A 8 -6.96 13.99 -7.37
C ALA A 8 -6.87 12.93 -6.27
N ILE A 9 -5.96 13.08 -5.33
CA ILE A 9 -5.92 12.28 -4.11
C ILE A 9 -7.01 12.83 -3.18
N THR A 10 -7.96 11.98 -2.79
CA THR A 10 -9.12 12.36 -1.97
C THR A 10 -9.10 11.77 -0.57
N GLY A 11 -8.19 10.86 -0.29
CA GLY A 11 -8.03 10.24 1.03
C GLY A 11 -6.71 9.51 1.15
N VAL A 12 -6.26 9.35 2.40
CA VAL A 12 -5.07 8.59 2.78
C VAL A 12 -5.38 7.78 4.03
N GLY A 13 -5.01 6.51 4.03
CA GLY A 13 -5.07 5.61 5.18
C GLY A 13 -3.72 4.99 5.46
N ALA A 14 -3.52 4.50 6.67
CA ALA A 14 -2.27 3.89 7.10
C ALA A 14 -2.50 2.78 8.13
N TYR A 15 -1.57 1.85 8.16
CA TYR A 15 -1.45 0.88 9.24
C TYR A 15 0.02 0.72 9.63
N LEU A 16 0.30 0.78 10.90
CA LEU A 16 1.62 0.56 11.46
C LEU A 16 1.54 -0.66 12.40
N PRO A 17 2.26 -1.76 12.13
CA PRO A 17 2.37 -2.88 13.06
C PRO A 17 2.87 -2.43 14.44
N ASP A 18 2.43 -3.11 15.50
CA ASP A 18 2.72 -2.69 16.89
C ASP A 18 4.19 -2.90 17.29
N TYR A 19 4.84 -3.93 16.71
CA TYR A 19 6.21 -4.23 17.07
C TYR A 19 7.18 -3.23 16.46
N ILE A 20 7.96 -2.57 17.32
CA ILE A 20 8.98 -1.60 16.94
C ILE A 20 10.37 -2.22 17.10
N LEU A 21 11.08 -2.34 15.99
CA LEU A 21 12.48 -2.78 15.94
C LEU A 21 13.39 -1.56 15.93
N ASP A 22 14.19 -1.36 16.98
CA ASP A 22 15.20 -0.30 17.03
C ASP A 22 16.55 -0.75 16.45
N ASN A 23 17.51 0.17 16.35
CA ASN A 23 18.83 -0.11 15.81
C ASN A 23 19.69 -0.97 16.76
N ILE A 24 19.44 -0.90 18.07
CA ILE A 24 20.17 -1.69 19.08
C ILE A 24 19.79 -3.17 18.92
N GLU A 25 18.49 -3.47 18.89
CA GLU A 25 18.01 -4.83 18.66
C GLU A 25 18.45 -5.35 17.28
N LEU A 26 18.36 -4.51 16.22
CA LEU A 26 18.78 -4.88 14.88
C LEU A 26 20.27 -5.25 14.81
N SER A 27 21.13 -4.55 15.55
CA SER A 27 22.58 -4.85 15.60
C SER A 27 22.92 -6.20 16.25
N GLN A 28 21.97 -6.79 16.99
CA GLN A 28 22.11 -8.16 17.51
C GLN A 28 21.77 -9.24 16.46
N MET A 29 21.10 -8.87 15.37
CA MET A 29 20.65 -9.78 14.34
C MET A 29 21.52 -9.76 13.08
N VAL A 30 22.10 -8.60 12.76
CA VAL A 30 22.91 -8.38 11.56
C VAL A 30 24.09 -7.48 11.88
N ASP A 31 25.16 -7.56 11.07
CA ASP A 31 26.38 -6.74 11.23
C ASP A 31 26.10 -5.28 10.86
N THR A 32 25.71 -4.48 11.85
CA THR A 32 25.41 -3.05 11.73
C THR A 32 25.53 -2.34 13.08
N SER A 33 25.39 -1.02 13.11
CA SER A 33 25.31 -0.23 14.34
C SER A 33 24.33 0.93 14.21
N ASP A 34 23.84 1.45 15.35
CA ASP A 34 23.00 2.64 15.37
C ASP A 34 23.70 3.83 14.70
N GLU A 35 24.98 4.06 14.99
CA GLU A 35 25.77 5.15 14.40
C GLU A 35 25.84 5.03 12.87
N TRP A 36 26.07 3.82 12.36
CA TRP A 36 26.14 3.57 10.91
C TRP A 36 24.80 3.87 10.23
N ILE A 37 23.70 3.36 10.80
CA ILE A 37 22.36 3.56 10.26
C ILE A 37 21.98 5.04 10.31
N MET A 38 22.18 5.69 11.46
CA MET A 38 21.83 7.09 11.65
C MET A 38 22.59 8.02 10.71
N SER A 39 23.90 7.77 10.51
CA SER A 39 24.72 8.60 9.61
C SER A 39 24.36 8.44 8.13
N ARG A 40 23.82 7.27 7.73
CA ARG A 40 23.49 6.96 6.32
C ARG A 40 22.08 7.33 5.93
N ILE A 41 21.09 7.02 6.77
CA ILE A 41 19.67 7.11 6.44
C ILE A 41 18.81 7.78 7.52
N GLY A 42 19.35 8.00 8.72
CA GLY A 42 18.63 8.68 9.82
C GLY A 42 17.47 7.90 10.44
N ILE A 43 17.33 6.61 10.15
CA ILE A 43 16.21 5.78 10.66
C ILE A 43 16.56 5.24 12.04
N LYS A 44 15.77 5.58 13.06
CA LYS A 44 15.94 5.07 14.44
C LYS A 44 15.19 3.77 14.67
N THR A 45 13.98 3.65 14.12
CA THR A 45 13.08 2.52 14.37
C THR A 45 12.33 2.15 13.10
N ARG A 46 11.81 0.93 13.05
CA ARG A 46 10.88 0.45 12.02
C ARG A 46 9.81 -0.41 12.66
N HIS A 47 8.59 -0.33 12.11
CA HIS A 47 7.50 -1.20 12.49
C HIS A 47 7.58 -2.51 11.71
N ILE A 48 7.52 -3.63 12.38
CA ILE A 48 7.64 -4.95 11.77
C ILE A 48 6.38 -5.75 12.07
N LEU A 49 5.74 -6.26 11.02
CA LEU A 49 4.64 -7.17 11.16
C LEU A 49 5.15 -8.52 11.71
N LYS A 50 4.62 -8.94 12.86
CA LYS A 50 4.86 -10.25 13.45
C LYS A 50 3.56 -11.03 13.52
N GLY A 51 3.62 -12.31 13.18
CA GLY A 51 2.51 -13.25 13.26
C GLY A 51 2.58 -14.28 12.13
N GLU A 52 2.26 -15.52 12.44
CA GLU A 52 2.20 -16.58 11.44
C GLU A 52 1.05 -16.32 10.46
N GLY A 53 1.31 -16.50 9.17
CA GLY A 53 0.31 -16.31 8.11
C GLY A 53 -0.06 -14.85 7.84
N LEU A 54 0.59 -13.87 8.47
CA LEU A 54 0.40 -12.45 8.19
C LEU A 54 1.41 -11.98 7.14
N GLY A 55 0.94 -11.21 6.16
CA GLY A 55 1.76 -10.70 5.06
C GLY A 55 1.32 -9.32 4.59
N THR A 56 1.77 -8.96 3.41
CA THR A 56 1.50 -7.65 2.80
C THR A 56 0.00 -7.37 2.66
N SER A 57 -0.81 -8.38 2.31
CA SER A 57 -2.26 -8.20 2.18
C SER A 57 -2.95 -7.88 3.51
N PHE A 58 -2.41 -8.34 4.64
CA PHE A 58 -2.94 -7.99 5.96
C PHE A 58 -2.70 -6.50 6.27
N MET A 59 -1.49 -6.00 6.02
CA MET A 59 -1.18 -4.59 6.23
C MET A 59 -2.02 -3.71 5.29
N GLY A 60 -2.12 -4.12 4.02
CA GLY A 60 -2.95 -3.43 3.03
C GLY A 60 -4.44 -3.40 3.40
N GLU A 61 -4.99 -4.51 3.89
CA GLU A 61 -6.36 -4.57 4.43
C GLU A 61 -6.59 -3.51 5.52
N LYS A 62 -5.70 -3.47 6.53
CA LYS A 62 -5.83 -2.52 7.65
C LYS A 62 -5.72 -1.07 7.22
N ALA A 63 -4.77 -0.75 6.35
CA ALA A 63 -4.61 0.61 5.82
C ALA A 63 -5.81 1.03 4.96
N VAL A 64 -6.36 0.12 4.18
CA VAL A 64 -7.56 0.36 3.37
C VAL A 64 -8.80 0.58 4.24
N LEU A 65 -9.00 -0.24 5.28
CA LEU A 65 -10.13 -0.05 6.21
C LEU A 65 -10.06 1.31 6.92
N ASP A 66 -8.86 1.73 7.35
CA ASP A 66 -8.63 3.06 7.93
C ASP A 66 -8.99 4.19 6.95
N LEU A 67 -8.61 4.04 5.67
CA LEU A 67 -8.96 5.01 4.61
C LEU A 67 -10.47 5.06 4.38
N LEU A 68 -11.13 3.91 4.23
CA LEU A 68 -12.57 3.83 3.97
C LEU A 68 -13.37 4.48 5.10
N GLU A 69 -12.99 4.21 6.37
CA GLU A 69 -13.59 4.81 7.54
C GLU A 69 -13.40 6.34 7.56
N LYS A 70 -12.16 6.81 7.43
CA LYS A 70 -11.83 8.25 7.45
C LYS A 70 -12.53 9.06 6.35
N THR A 71 -12.76 8.46 5.20
CA THR A 71 -13.37 9.14 4.06
C THR A 71 -14.86 8.86 3.91
N ASN A 72 -15.43 7.99 4.77
CA ASN A 72 -16.80 7.48 4.64
C ASN A 72 -17.08 6.96 3.21
N THR A 73 -16.11 6.24 2.64
CA THR A 73 -16.20 5.69 1.29
C THR A 73 -16.79 4.28 1.34
N ASP A 74 -17.81 4.01 0.50
CA ASP A 74 -18.33 2.66 0.34
C ASP A 74 -17.31 1.81 -0.45
N PRO A 75 -16.89 0.62 0.05
CA PRO A 75 -16.05 -0.30 -0.70
C PRO A 75 -16.57 -0.61 -2.11
N MET A 76 -17.89 -0.61 -2.30
CA MET A 76 -18.53 -0.85 -3.59
C MET A 76 -18.33 0.27 -4.62
N ASP A 77 -17.90 1.46 -4.18
CA ASP A 77 -17.54 2.56 -5.08
C ASP A 77 -16.15 2.40 -5.70
N ILE A 78 -15.29 1.53 -5.15
CA ILE A 78 -13.93 1.33 -5.65
C ILE A 78 -13.97 0.39 -6.86
N GLU A 79 -13.41 0.86 -7.97
CA GLU A 79 -13.42 0.16 -9.25
C GLU A 79 -12.11 -0.59 -9.54
N MET A 80 -10.99 -0.14 -8.94
CA MET A 80 -9.67 -0.76 -9.12
C MET A 80 -8.77 -0.54 -7.91
N VAL A 81 -7.96 -1.55 -7.59
CA VAL A 81 -6.88 -1.47 -6.60
C VAL A 81 -5.55 -1.82 -7.25
N ILE A 82 -4.53 -1.00 -7.02
CA ILE A 82 -3.13 -1.28 -7.39
C ILE A 82 -2.34 -1.46 -6.12
N CYS A 83 -1.68 -2.60 -5.93
CA CYS A 83 -0.76 -2.81 -4.80
C CYS A 83 0.69 -2.71 -5.30
N ALA A 84 1.43 -1.71 -4.82
CA ALA A 84 2.84 -1.57 -5.14
C ALA A 84 3.66 -2.36 -4.11
N THR A 85 4.08 -3.58 -4.48
CA THR A 85 4.85 -4.46 -3.60
C THR A 85 5.85 -5.30 -4.35
N VAL A 86 6.98 -5.60 -3.72
CA VAL A 86 7.98 -6.60 -4.16
C VAL A 86 7.93 -7.87 -3.31
N THR A 87 7.08 -7.87 -2.28
CA THR A 87 6.89 -8.97 -1.33
C THR A 87 5.42 -9.38 -1.25
N PRO A 88 4.82 -9.84 -2.36
CA PRO A 88 3.44 -10.29 -2.33
C PRO A 88 3.29 -11.50 -1.41
N ASP A 89 2.10 -11.72 -0.85
CA ASP A 89 1.82 -12.89 -0.02
C ASP A 89 2.00 -14.20 -0.81
N MET A 90 1.66 -14.16 -2.09
CA MET A 90 1.77 -15.27 -3.04
C MET A 90 1.80 -14.76 -4.49
N PHE A 91 2.16 -15.61 -5.43
CA PHE A 91 2.17 -15.23 -6.84
C PHE A 91 0.78 -15.02 -7.43
N PHE A 92 -0.20 -15.78 -6.95
CA PHE A 92 -1.59 -15.69 -7.38
C PHE A 92 -2.52 -16.24 -6.29
N PRO A 93 -3.66 -15.57 -5.98
CA PRO A 93 -4.08 -14.26 -6.52
C PRO A 93 -3.15 -13.12 -6.12
N SER A 94 -3.20 -11.99 -6.85
CA SER A 94 -2.39 -10.80 -6.52
C SER A 94 -2.76 -10.24 -5.15
N THR A 95 -1.82 -9.57 -4.48
CA THR A 95 -2.05 -8.90 -3.19
C THR A 95 -3.18 -7.89 -3.28
N ALA A 96 -3.27 -7.14 -4.38
CA ALA A 96 -4.37 -6.21 -4.64
C ALA A 96 -5.74 -6.92 -4.60
N ASN A 97 -5.87 -8.10 -5.22
CA ASN A 97 -7.12 -8.85 -5.21
C ASN A 97 -7.43 -9.45 -3.83
N LEU A 98 -6.41 -9.85 -3.07
CA LEU A 98 -6.60 -10.26 -1.66
C LEU A 98 -7.13 -9.09 -0.81
N ILE A 99 -6.60 -7.89 -1.00
CA ILE A 99 -7.09 -6.67 -0.34
C ILE A 99 -8.55 -6.41 -0.74
N CYS A 100 -8.89 -6.44 -2.03
CA CYS A 100 -10.27 -6.28 -2.49
C CYS A 100 -11.22 -7.26 -1.80
N TYR A 101 -10.84 -8.54 -1.75
CA TYR A 101 -11.66 -9.58 -1.11
C TYR A 101 -11.86 -9.31 0.39
N LYS A 102 -10.78 -9.01 1.11
CA LYS A 102 -10.80 -8.78 2.57
C LYS A 102 -11.56 -7.52 2.97
N THR A 103 -11.60 -6.50 2.11
CA THR A 103 -12.24 -5.20 2.39
C THR A 103 -13.61 -5.04 1.75
N GLY A 104 -14.14 -6.07 1.08
CA GLY A 104 -15.47 -6.08 0.52
C GLY A 104 -15.64 -5.30 -0.79
N MET A 105 -14.57 -4.99 -1.49
CA MET A 105 -14.56 -4.30 -2.79
C MET A 105 -14.94 -5.25 -3.93
N LYS A 106 -16.17 -5.75 -3.93
CA LYS A 106 -16.63 -6.84 -4.83
C LYS A 106 -16.66 -6.47 -6.31
N GLN A 107 -16.67 -5.18 -6.64
CA GLN A 107 -16.69 -4.69 -8.02
C GLN A 107 -15.29 -4.31 -8.53
N ALA A 108 -14.32 -4.17 -7.62
CA ALA A 108 -12.97 -3.84 -7.98
C ALA A 108 -12.22 -5.05 -8.54
N PHE A 109 -11.37 -4.81 -9.51
CA PHE A 109 -10.28 -5.71 -9.84
C PHE A 109 -8.95 -5.08 -9.44
N GLY A 110 -7.92 -5.91 -9.33
CA GLY A 110 -6.62 -5.40 -8.90
C GLY A 110 -5.46 -6.13 -9.53
N PHE A 111 -4.31 -5.49 -9.46
CA PHE A 111 -3.03 -6.08 -9.84
C PHE A 111 -1.90 -5.52 -8.98
N ASP A 112 -0.83 -6.29 -8.84
CA ASP A 112 0.38 -5.86 -8.15
C ASP A 112 1.34 -5.19 -9.12
N LEU A 113 2.04 -4.16 -8.64
CA LEU A 113 3.05 -3.42 -9.39
C LEU A 113 4.39 -3.55 -8.66
N SER A 114 5.35 -4.18 -9.30
CA SER A 114 6.68 -4.39 -8.74
C SER A 114 7.65 -3.32 -9.24
N ALA A 115 7.96 -2.33 -8.38
CA ALA A 115 8.87 -1.25 -8.68
C ALA A 115 9.67 -0.75 -7.46
N ALA A 116 9.74 -1.55 -6.39
CA ALA A 116 10.43 -1.24 -5.15
C ALA A 116 10.16 0.22 -4.70
N CYS A 117 11.18 0.97 -4.31
CA CYS A 117 11.05 2.35 -3.81
C CYS A 117 10.38 3.34 -4.79
N SER A 118 10.17 2.96 -6.06
CA SER A 118 9.44 3.76 -7.05
C SER A 118 7.97 3.37 -7.18
N GLY A 119 7.52 2.36 -6.40
CA GLY A 119 6.18 1.79 -6.47
C GLY A 119 5.08 2.83 -6.32
N PHE A 120 5.19 3.68 -5.32
CA PHE A 120 4.25 4.79 -5.08
C PHE A 120 4.05 5.66 -6.34
N LEU A 121 5.15 6.15 -6.91
CA LEU A 121 5.07 7.06 -8.06
C LEU A 121 4.49 6.37 -9.30
N PHE A 122 4.83 5.10 -9.51
CA PHE A 122 4.33 4.34 -10.65
C PHE A 122 2.86 3.97 -10.48
N ALA A 123 2.43 3.58 -9.28
CA ALA A 123 1.03 3.31 -8.98
C ALA A 123 0.17 4.58 -9.11
N LEU A 124 0.64 5.71 -8.56
CA LEU A 124 -0.04 7.00 -8.67
C LEU A 124 -0.17 7.45 -10.12
N ASN A 125 0.91 7.37 -10.91
CA ASN A 125 0.86 7.72 -12.34
C ASN A 125 -0.09 6.79 -13.11
N THR A 126 -0.04 5.49 -12.85
CA THR A 126 -0.92 4.51 -13.49
C THR A 126 -2.39 4.81 -13.17
N ALA A 127 -2.73 4.97 -11.89
CA ALA A 127 -4.10 5.29 -11.46
C ALA A 127 -4.59 6.61 -12.07
N SER A 128 -3.75 7.65 -12.10
CA SER A 128 -4.13 8.93 -12.70
C SER A 128 -4.46 8.79 -14.19
N LYS A 129 -3.75 7.95 -14.94
CA LYS A 129 -4.03 7.73 -16.37
C LYS A 129 -5.37 7.02 -16.62
N TYR A 130 -5.76 6.08 -15.78
CA TYR A 130 -7.09 5.47 -15.85
C TYR A 130 -8.21 6.50 -15.61
N ILE A 131 -8.05 7.38 -14.62
CA ILE A 131 -9.02 8.43 -14.31
C ILE A 131 -9.05 9.48 -15.43
N GLU A 132 -7.90 9.95 -15.90
CA GLU A 132 -7.79 10.93 -17.00
C GLU A 132 -8.40 10.40 -18.29
N ALA A 133 -8.19 9.13 -18.62
CA ALA A 133 -8.81 8.44 -19.75
C ALA A 133 -10.33 8.29 -19.60
N GLY A 134 -10.85 8.45 -18.38
CA GLY A 134 -12.28 8.34 -18.10
C GLY A 134 -12.82 6.92 -18.03
N THR A 135 -11.94 5.93 -17.96
CA THR A 135 -12.28 4.51 -17.81
C THR A 135 -12.69 4.14 -16.39
N HIS A 136 -12.15 4.85 -15.40
CA HIS A 136 -12.44 4.65 -13.98
C HIS A 136 -12.65 6.01 -13.29
N LYS A 137 -13.41 6.01 -12.19
CA LYS A 137 -13.72 7.21 -11.42
C LYS A 137 -13.08 7.21 -10.04
N LYS A 138 -13.05 6.06 -9.38
CA LYS A 138 -12.52 5.92 -8.02
C LYS A 138 -11.62 4.69 -7.93
N MET A 139 -10.37 4.94 -7.65
CA MET A 139 -9.33 3.92 -7.56
C MET A 139 -8.57 4.06 -6.25
N MET A 140 -7.98 2.97 -5.81
CA MET A 140 -7.13 2.92 -4.65
C MET A 140 -5.78 2.33 -5.02
N TYR A 141 -4.73 2.77 -4.35
CA TYR A 141 -3.47 2.06 -4.37
C TYR A 141 -2.97 1.84 -2.94
N ALA A 142 -2.27 0.74 -2.74
CA ALA A 142 -1.61 0.37 -1.49
C ALA A 142 -0.11 0.16 -1.75
N GLU A 143 0.73 0.48 -0.77
CA GLU A 143 2.18 0.28 -0.80
C GLU A 143 2.65 -0.39 0.48
#